data_93152e96bd685c89a00b6b8f2ac05741
#
_entry.id   93152e96bd685c89a00b6b8f2ac05741
#
_cell.length_a   1.000
_cell.length_b   1.000
_cell.length_c   1.000
_cell.angle_alpha   90.00
_cell.angle_beta   90.00
_cell.angle_gamma   90.00
#
_symmetry.space_group_name_H-M   'P 1'
#
loop_
_entity.id
_entity.type
_entity.pdbx_description
1 polymer ?
#
loop_
_entity_poly.entity_id
_entity_poly.type
_entity_poly.pdbx_seq_one_letter_code
_entity_poly.pdbx_strand_id
1 'polypeptide(L)'
;MIATFTIQQPTLLATLRAVPSARVIWEQSDTTANGEHLLMFWAETSDVESFEAALHHDSTVTAPRVLTTTGDRRLYQVEHVGEGRAQSVYPTIVEAGGIVQQGTGTYEGWTLQVELPDTDALRHIHEWCSCHDLEFTLKRKYEQTGSDGNATTYGLTEKQRTLLVRATQEGYFDVPRGTDLNVLAAELNISHQAASERLRRGIDLLVQHTVLDDERALQTLEQ
;
A
#
# COMPACT_ATOMS: atom_id res chain seq x y z
N MET A 1 -1.69 -7.75 12.44
CA MET A 1 -1.07 -6.41 12.46
C MET A 1 -0.84 -5.91 11.03
N ILE A 2 -0.73 -4.60 10.81
CA ILE A 2 -0.36 -4.04 9.50
C ILE A 2 1.04 -3.43 9.64
N ALA A 3 1.94 -3.75 8.71
CA ALA A 3 3.27 -3.18 8.63
C ALA A 3 3.47 -2.52 7.26
N THR A 4 4.08 -1.32 7.25
CA THR A 4 4.55 -0.67 6.03
C THR A 4 6.05 -0.57 6.09
N PHE A 5 6.73 -1.05 5.08
CA PHE A 5 8.19 -1.04 4.99
C PHE A 5 8.67 -0.79 3.57
N THR A 6 9.88 -0.28 3.44
CA THR A 6 10.58 -0.16 2.16
C THR A 6 11.66 -1.21 2.04
N ILE A 7 11.83 -1.74 0.83
CA ILE A 7 12.88 -2.69 0.47
C ILE A 7 13.50 -2.33 -0.87
N GLN A 8 14.79 -2.60 -1.03
CA GLN A 8 15.49 -2.44 -2.31
C GLN A 8 15.65 -3.79 -3.02
N GLN A 9 14.51 -4.47 -3.28
CA GLN A 9 14.55 -5.67 -4.11
C GLN A 9 14.79 -5.31 -5.58
N PRO A 10 15.50 -6.14 -6.37
CA PRO A 10 15.94 -5.80 -7.73
C PRO A 10 14.80 -5.70 -8.74
N THR A 11 13.65 -6.31 -8.50
CA THR A 11 12.50 -6.36 -9.43
C THR A 11 12.13 -4.97 -9.93
N LEU A 12 12.23 -4.75 -11.23
CA LEU A 12 11.94 -3.49 -11.94
C LEU A 12 12.79 -2.29 -11.51
N LEU A 13 13.75 -2.45 -10.61
CA LEU A 13 14.53 -1.33 -10.09
C LEU A 13 15.40 -0.68 -11.18
N ALA A 14 15.92 -1.46 -12.12
CA ALA A 14 16.68 -0.93 -13.26
C ALA A 14 15.78 -0.09 -14.17
N THR A 15 14.58 -0.56 -14.47
CA THR A 15 13.55 0.17 -15.23
C THR A 15 13.18 1.49 -14.56
N LEU A 16 12.90 1.45 -13.25
CA LEU A 16 12.49 2.63 -12.48
C LEU A 16 13.63 3.65 -12.32
N ARG A 17 14.88 3.20 -12.25
CA ARG A 17 16.05 4.09 -12.25
C ARG A 17 16.34 4.72 -13.61
N ALA A 18 16.02 4.02 -14.70
CA ALA A 18 16.13 4.57 -16.05
C ALA A 18 15.07 5.65 -16.33
N VAL A 19 13.90 5.55 -15.70
CA VAL A 19 12.80 6.52 -15.80
C VAL A 19 12.35 6.94 -14.39
N PRO A 20 13.07 7.83 -13.70
CA PRO A 20 12.81 8.18 -12.30
C PRO A 20 11.45 8.82 -12.03
N SER A 21 10.81 9.39 -13.06
CA SER A 21 9.44 9.92 -12.97
C SER A 21 8.37 8.82 -13.00
N ALA A 22 8.75 7.58 -13.34
CA ALA A 22 7.82 6.47 -13.38
C ALA A 22 7.55 5.94 -11.98
N ARG A 23 6.30 5.53 -11.77
CA ARG A 23 5.82 4.82 -10.58
C ARG A 23 5.12 3.56 -11.02
N VAL A 24 5.35 2.46 -10.33
CA VAL A 24 4.60 1.22 -10.53
C VAL A 24 3.78 0.91 -9.28
N ILE A 25 2.56 0.44 -9.50
CA ILE A 25 1.64 0.03 -8.45
C ILE A 25 1.39 -1.46 -8.62
N TRP A 26 1.76 -2.23 -7.62
CA TRP A 26 1.51 -3.67 -7.59
C TRP A 26 0.00 -3.94 -7.63
N GLU A 27 -0.41 -4.82 -8.50
CA GLU A 27 -1.79 -5.28 -8.61
C GLU A 27 -1.92 -6.70 -8.08
N GLN A 28 -1.10 -7.61 -8.61
CA GLN A 28 -1.19 -9.03 -8.27
C GLN A 28 0.13 -9.77 -8.58
N SER A 29 0.40 -10.82 -7.83
CA SER A 29 1.44 -11.80 -8.14
C SER A 29 0.83 -13.20 -8.14
N ASP A 30 1.13 -13.96 -9.19
CA ASP A 30 0.62 -15.31 -9.40
C ASP A 30 1.73 -16.29 -9.76
N THR A 31 1.43 -17.57 -9.60
CA THR A 31 2.28 -18.65 -10.12
C THR A 31 1.46 -19.49 -11.09
N THR A 32 1.95 -19.65 -12.32
CA THR A 32 1.30 -20.50 -13.32
C THR A 32 1.46 -21.99 -12.94
N ALA A 33 0.67 -22.84 -13.59
CA ALA A 33 0.79 -24.31 -13.42
C ALA A 33 2.19 -24.83 -13.80
N ASN A 34 2.94 -24.11 -14.63
CA ASN A 34 4.30 -24.45 -15.05
C ASN A 34 5.38 -23.90 -14.09
N GLY A 35 4.97 -23.22 -13.01
CA GLY A 35 5.88 -22.65 -12.02
C GLY A 35 6.50 -21.31 -12.42
N GLU A 36 5.97 -20.63 -13.43
CA GLU A 36 6.36 -19.25 -13.78
C GLU A 36 5.77 -18.27 -12.77
N HIS A 37 6.55 -17.32 -12.30
CA HIS A 37 6.10 -16.29 -11.36
C HIS A 37 5.73 -15.02 -12.12
N LEU A 38 4.46 -14.72 -12.17
CA LEU A 38 3.92 -13.55 -12.86
C LEU A 38 3.74 -12.40 -11.89
N LEU A 39 4.06 -11.21 -12.36
CA LEU A 39 3.77 -9.93 -11.69
C LEU A 39 2.87 -9.10 -12.59
N MET A 40 1.75 -8.63 -12.05
CA MET A 40 0.90 -7.64 -12.68
C MET A 40 1.00 -6.31 -11.93
N PHE A 41 1.22 -5.24 -12.66
CA PHE A 41 1.38 -3.90 -12.08
C PHE A 41 0.88 -2.82 -13.02
N TRP A 42 0.35 -1.75 -12.45
CA TRP A 42 0.11 -0.50 -13.16
C TRP A 42 1.40 0.32 -13.22
N ALA A 43 1.73 0.81 -14.41
CA ALA A 43 2.77 1.84 -14.57
C ALA A 43 2.11 3.19 -14.83
N GLU A 44 2.52 4.18 -14.06
CA GLU A 44 2.17 5.60 -14.18
C GLU A 44 3.44 6.33 -14.63
N THR A 45 3.45 6.84 -15.85
CA THR A 45 4.59 7.60 -16.42
C THR A 45 4.12 8.47 -17.57
N SER A 46 4.71 9.65 -17.70
CA SER A 46 4.54 10.51 -18.86
C SER A 46 5.40 10.09 -20.06
N ASP A 47 6.44 9.28 -19.83
CA ASP A 47 7.38 8.79 -20.84
C ASP A 47 7.26 7.27 -20.99
N VAL A 48 6.20 6.86 -21.66
CA VAL A 48 5.86 5.45 -21.87
C VAL A 48 6.90 4.76 -22.75
N GLU A 49 7.43 5.44 -23.76
CA GLU A 49 8.38 4.86 -24.72
C GLU A 49 9.69 4.50 -24.02
N SER A 50 10.25 5.42 -23.23
CA SER A 50 11.46 5.14 -22.42
C SER A 50 11.21 4.06 -21.38
N PHE A 51 10.02 4.04 -20.74
CA PHE A 51 9.67 3.01 -19.76
C PHE A 51 9.60 1.63 -20.40
N GLU A 52 8.93 1.47 -21.55
CA GLU A 52 8.85 0.19 -22.25
C GLU A 52 10.22 -0.28 -22.76
N ALA A 53 11.04 0.65 -23.30
CA ALA A 53 12.41 0.35 -23.70
C ALA A 53 13.24 -0.16 -22.50
N ALA A 54 13.18 0.51 -21.35
CA ALA A 54 13.87 0.09 -20.15
C ALA A 54 13.34 -1.26 -19.63
N LEU A 55 12.03 -1.47 -19.63
CA LEU A 55 11.39 -2.71 -19.21
C LEU A 55 11.83 -3.92 -20.04
N HIS A 56 12.00 -3.75 -21.34
CA HIS A 56 12.51 -4.81 -22.23
C HIS A 56 13.98 -5.18 -21.98
N HIS A 57 14.75 -4.28 -21.37
CA HIS A 57 16.17 -4.52 -21.02
C HIS A 57 16.37 -4.89 -19.55
N ASP A 58 15.31 -4.93 -18.75
CA ASP A 58 15.40 -5.27 -17.33
C ASP A 58 15.64 -6.77 -17.15
N SER A 59 16.78 -7.12 -16.54
CA SER A 59 17.19 -8.51 -16.35
C SER A 59 16.41 -9.25 -15.26
N THR A 60 15.55 -8.55 -14.53
CA THR A 60 14.75 -9.12 -13.42
C THR A 60 13.37 -9.60 -13.85
N VAL A 61 12.97 -9.23 -15.06
CA VAL A 61 11.67 -9.58 -15.65
C VAL A 61 11.81 -9.96 -17.12
N THR A 62 10.83 -10.69 -17.64
CA THR A 62 10.76 -11.03 -19.07
C THR A 62 9.33 -11.03 -19.57
N ALA A 63 9.17 -11.19 -20.88
CA ALA A 63 7.87 -11.27 -21.56
C ALA A 63 6.89 -10.15 -21.20
N PRO A 64 7.29 -8.85 -21.21
CA PRO A 64 6.39 -7.76 -20.85
C PRO A 64 5.22 -7.70 -21.83
N ARG A 65 4.01 -7.63 -21.27
CA ARG A 65 2.77 -7.60 -22.04
C ARG A 65 1.82 -6.58 -21.43
N VAL A 66 1.33 -5.65 -22.25
CA VAL A 66 0.26 -4.72 -21.87
C VAL A 66 -1.07 -5.48 -21.86
N LEU A 67 -1.76 -5.48 -20.73
CA LEU A 67 -3.08 -6.10 -20.58
C LEU A 67 -4.20 -5.09 -20.87
N THR A 68 -4.05 -3.85 -20.39
CA THR A 68 -5.02 -2.78 -20.61
C THR A 68 -4.38 -1.41 -20.40
N THR A 69 -5.05 -0.38 -20.92
CA THR A 69 -4.68 1.04 -20.75
C THR A 69 -5.89 1.81 -20.24
N THR A 70 -5.71 2.63 -19.20
CA THR A 70 -6.76 3.45 -18.61
C THR A 70 -6.20 4.85 -18.33
N GLY A 71 -6.62 5.84 -19.11
CA GLY A 71 -6.04 7.18 -19.04
C GLY A 71 -4.55 7.17 -19.39
N ASP A 72 -3.73 7.68 -18.47
CA ASP A 72 -2.27 7.81 -18.58
C ASP A 72 -1.50 6.64 -17.94
N ARG A 73 -2.19 5.60 -17.47
CA ARG A 73 -1.58 4.41 -16.88
C ARG A 73 -1.85 3.15 -17.68
N ARG A 74 -0.89 2.22 -17.64
CA ARG A 74 -0.96 0.94 -18.32
C ARG A 74 -0.77 -0.21 -17.34
N LEU A 75 -1.58 -1.25 -17.47
CA LEU A 75 -1.43 -2.51 -16.74
C LEU A 75 -0.53 -3.44 -17.53
N TYR A 76 0.59 -3.81 -16.94
CA TYR A 76 1.54 -4.76 -17.48
C TYR A 76 1.45 -6.10 -16.76
N GLN A 77 1.75 -7.16 -17.50
CA GLN A 77 2.10 -8.46 -16.96
C GLN A 77 3.53 -8.78 -17.40
N VAL A 78 4.35 -9.22 -16.46
CA VAL A 78 5.72 -9.69 -16.68
C VAL A 78 5.94 -11.00 -15.95
N GLU A 79 6.95 -11.76 -16.36
CA GLU A 79 7.43 -12.92 -15.61
C GLU A 79 8.69 -12.54 -14.84
N HIS A 80 8.79 -12.89 -13.57
CA HIS A 80 10.00 -12.75 -12.77
C HIS A 80 11.07 -13.75 -13.22
N VAL A 81 12.27 -13.28 -13.51
CA VAL A 81 13.42 -14.09 -13.88
C VAL A 81 14.67 -13.71 -13.09
N GLY A 82 15.71 -14.53 -13.13
CA GLY A 82 17.00 -14.23 -12.52
C GLY A 82 16.90 -13.76 -11.07
N GLU A 83 17.54 -12.62 -10.76
CA GLU A 83 17.53 -12.02 -9.43
C GLU A 83 16.14 -11.51 -9.03
N GLY A 84 15.31 -11.07 -9.98
CA GLY A 84 13.93 -10.64 -9.71
C GLY A 84 13.10 -11.78 -9.10
N ARG A 85 13.34 -13.04 -9.53
CA ARG A 85 12.71 -14.21 -8.94
C ARG A 85 13.38 -14.61 -7.62
N ALA A 86 14.72 -14.68 -7.60
CA ALA A 86 15.49 -15.17 -6.45
C ALA A 86 15.38 -14.26 -5.22
N GLN A 87 15.24 -12.95 -5.44
CA GLN A 87 15.18 -11.92 -4.39
C GLN A 87 13.79 -11.26 -4.27
N SER A 88 12.74 -11.91 -4.77
CA SER A 88 11.36 -11.45 -4.52
C SER A 88 10.97 -11.76 -3.08
N VAL A 89 10.58 -10.72 -2.33
CA VAL A 89 10.11 -10.89 -0.94
C VAL A 89 8.69 -11.46 -0.86
N TYR A 90 7.93 -11.43 -1.96
CA TYR A 90 6.52 -11.83 -1.97
C TYR A 90 6.28 -13.27 -1.48
N PRO A 91 7.02 -14.31 -1.93
CA PRO A 91 6.87 -15.67 -1.41
C PRO A 91 7.06 -15.74 0.11
N THR A 92 8.07 -15.05 0.64
CA THR A 92 8.37 -15.03 2.09
C THR A 92 7.25 -14.38 2.88
N ILE A 93 6.62 -13.32 2.34
CA ILE A 93 5.45 -12.70 2.96
C ILE A 93 4.29 -13.71 3.03
N VAL A 94 4.02 -14.42 1.94
CA VAL A 94 2.94 -15.41 1.89
C VAL A 94 3.20 -16.60 2.81
N GLU A 95 4.44 -17.12 2.84
CA GLU A 95 4.87 -18.20 3.75
C GLU A 95 4.75 -17.80 5.22
N ALA A 96 5.00 -16.53 5.56
CA ALA A 96 4.79 -15.98 6.90
C ALA A 96 3.30 -15.76 7.24
N GLY A 97 2.37 -16.14 6.35
CA GLY A 97 0.92 -15.91 6.52
C GLY A 97 0.50 -14.45 6.29
N GLY A 98 1.34 -13.67 5.61
CA GLY A 98 1.08 -12.27 5.31
C GLY A 98 0.26 -12.09 4.03
N ILE A 99 -0.42 -10.96 3.95
CA ILE A 99 -1.21 -10.53 2.79
C ILE A 99 -0.71 -9.15 2.37
N VAL A 100 -0.19 -9.03 1.14
CA VAL A 100 0.17 -7.72 0.58
C VAL A 100 -1.12 -6.98 0.27
N GLN A 101 -1.32 -5.82 0.90
CA GLN A 101 -2.46 -4.95 0.67
C GLN A 101 -2.16 -3.90 -0.40
N GLN A 102 -0.95 -3.36 -0.38
CA GLN A 102 -0.49 -2.37 -1.35
C GLN A 102 1.01 -2.54 -1.60
N GLY A 103 1.43 -2.27 -2.83
CA GLY A 103 2.83 -2.23 -3.21
C GLY A 103 3.07 -1.10 -4.21
N THR A 104 4.09 -0.29 -3.96
CA THR A 104 4.49 0.79 -4.87
C THR A 104 5.99 0.73 -5.09
N GLY A 105 6.41 0.71 -6.35
CA GLY A 105 7.80 0.78 -6.77
C GLY A 105 8.14 2.15 -7.34
N THR A 106 9.28 2.68 -6.95
CA THR A 106 9.90 3.90 -7.48
C THR A 106 11.39 3.65 -7.72
N TYR A 107 12.12 4.63 -8.23
CA TYR A 107 13.59 4.53 -8.39
C TYR A 107 14.33 4.30 -7.07
N GLU A 108 13.71 4.59 -5.92
CA GLU A 108 14.27 4.36 -4.57
C GLU A 108 14.05 2.92 -4.07
N GLY A 109 13.15 2.17 -4.69
CA GLY A 109 12.81 0.81 -4.28
C GLY A 109 11.31 0.59 -4.14
N TRP A 110 10.95 -0.45 -3.41
CA TRP A 110 9.56 -0.87 -3.20
C TRP A 110 9.08 -0.51 -1.80
N THR A 111 7.94 0.13 -1.71
CA THR A 111 7.19 0.32 -0.47
C THR A 111 6.03 -0.66 -0.45
N LEU A 112 5.97 -1.51 0.58
CA LEU A 112 4.92 -2.52 0.75
C LEU A 112 4.13 -2.26 2.02
N GLN A 113 2.82 -2.34 1.93
CA GLN A 113 1.92 -2.43 3.07
C GLN A 113 1.39 -3.87 3.15
N VAL A 114 1.67 -4.52 4.27
CA VAL A 114 1.40 -5.95 4.46
C VAL A 114 0.61 -6.15 5.75
N GLU A 115 -0.45 -6.92 5.66
CA GLU A 115 -1.12 -7.46 6.83
C GLU A 115 -0.43 -8.76 7.25
N LEU A 116 -0.06 -8.87 8.53
CA LEU A 116 0.69 -9.98 9.09
C LEU A 116 -0.03 -10.54 10.33
N PRO A 117 0.06 -11.84 10.59
CA PRO A 117 -0.56 -12.45 11.77
C PRO A 117 -0.01 -11.87 13.06
N ASP A 118 1.31 -11.70 13.16
CA ASP A 118 2.00 -11.27 14.38
C ASP A 118 3.36 -10.60 14.07
N THR A 119 4.09 -10.27 15.14
CA THR A 119 5.42 -9.64 15.05
C THR A 119 6.50 -10.64 14.61
N ASP A 120 6.32 -11.92 14.84
CA ASP A 120 7.28 -12.96 14.45
C ASP A 120 7.31 -13.12 12.93
N ALA A 121 6.15 -13.01 12.27
CA ALA A 121 6.05 -12.93 10.82
C ALA A 121 6.84 -11.74 10.24
N LEU A 122 6.74 -10.55 10.86
CA LEU A 122 7.51 -9.39 10.43
C LEU A 122 9.03 -9.60 10.63
N ARG A 123 9.41 -10.22 11.74
CA ARG A 123 10.82 -10.54 12.02
C ARG A 123 11.35 -11.52 10.99
N HIS A 124 10.59 -12.55 10.64
CA HIS A 124 10.96 -13.51 9.60
C HIS A 124 11.22 -12.84 8.24
N ILE A 125 10.35 -11.92 7.82
CA ILE A 125 10.54 -11.14 6.58
C ILE A 125 11.82 -10.29 6.65
N HIS A 126 12.06 -9.62 7.78
CA HIS A 126 13.26 -8.81 7.98
C HIS A 126 14.55 -9.65 7.95
N GLU A 127 14.55 -10.81 8.62
CA GLU A 127 15.68 -11.76 8.61
C GLU A 127 15.94 -12.28 7.21
N TRP A 128 14.90 -12.63 6.47
CA TRP A 128 15.03 -13.05 5.08
C TRP A 128 15.65 -11.95 4.21
N CYS A 129 15.18 -10.71 4.32
CA CYS A 129 15.78 -9.58 3.61
C CYS A 129 17.26 -9.40 3.96
N SER A 130 17.62 -9.51 5.24
CA SER A 130 19.01 -9.42 5.70
C SER A 130 19.89 -10.54 5.13
N CYS A 131 19.37 -11.77 5.03
CA CYS A 131 20.09 -12.90 4.44
C CYS A 131 20.31 -12.78 2.91
N HIS A 132 19.52 -11.93 2.25
CA HIS A 132 19.62 -11.69 0.81
C HIS A 132 20.25 -10.33 0.47
N ASP A 133 20.89 -9.68 1.46
CA ASP A 133 21.51 -8.35 1.33
C ASP A 133 20.56 -7.26 0.80
N LEU A 134 19.26 -7.39 1.11
CA LEU A 134 18.25 -6.40 0.76
C LEU A 134 18.10 -5.36 1.87
N GLU A 135 18.23 -4.11 1.51
CA GLU A 135 17.98 -2.99 2.43
C GLU A 135 16.49 -2.98 2.81
N PHE A 136 16.22 -3.14 4.11
CA PHE A 136 14.88 -3.14 4.68
C PHE A 136 14.73 -2.00 5.69
N THR A 137 13.71 -1.15 5.51
CA THR A 137 13.38 -0.08 6.45
C THR A 137 11.92 -0.16 6.85
N LEU A 138 11.65 -0.47 8.12
CA LEU A 138 10.30 -0.42 8.67
C LEU A 138 9.87 1.05 8.81
N LYS A 139 8.84 1.46 8.07
CA LYS A 139 8.28 2.81 8.13
C LYS A 139 7.20 2.91 9.22
N ARG A 140 6.31 1.92 9.30
CA ARG A 140 5.18 1.91 10.23
C ARG A 140 4.83 0.49 10.64
N LYS A 141 4.32 0.37 11.86
CA LYS A 141 3.75 -0.87 12.40
C LYS A 141 2.50 -0.50 13.19
N TYR A 142 1.39 -1.12 12.85
CA TYR A 142 0.15 -1.01 13.61
C TYR A 142 -0.22 -2.37 14.18
N GLU A 143 -0.28 -2.46 15.50
CA GLU A 143 -0.90 -3.61 16.12
C GLU A 143 -2.42 -3.41 16.07
N GLN A 144 -3.14 -4.41 15.59
CA GLN A 144 -4.58 -4.47 15.77
C GLN A 144 -4.85 -4.70 17.26
N THR A 145 -4.69 -3.64 18.07
CA THR A 145 -5.02 -3.66 19.48
C THR A 145 -6.52 -3.52 19.64
N GLY A 146 -7.19 -4.63 19.82
CA GLY A 146 -8.61 -4.64 20.17
C GLY A 146 -9.20 -6.01 19.98
N SER A 147 -9.67 -6.60 21.07
CA SER A 147 -10.53 -7.79 21.13
C SER A 147 -11.88 -7.63 20.42
N ASP A 148 -12.08 -6.58 19.64
CA ASP A 148 -13.24 -6.33 18.78
C ASP A 148 -12.74 -6.21 17.35
N GLY A 149 -12.54 -7.33 16.68
CA GLY A 149 -12.03 -7.61 15.35
C GLY A 149 -12.37 -6.68 14.19
N ASN A 150 -11.98 -5.41 14.21
CA ASN A 150 -12.24 -4.48 13.12
C ASN A 150 -11.27 -3.28 13.14
N ALA A 151 -9.98 -3.50 12.84
CA ALA A 151 -9.15 -2.40 12.36
C ALA A 151 -9.46 -2.24 10.86
N THR A 152 -10.13 -1.15 10.51
CA THR A 152 -10.44 -0.83 9.11
C THR A 152 -9.19 -0.23 8.43
N THR A 153 -9.17 -0.25 7.11
CA THR A 153 -8.29 0.59 6.28
C THR A 153 -8.17 1.98 6.91
N TYR A 154 -6.99 2.56 7.01
CA TYR A 154 -6.69 3.85 7.68
C TYR A 154 -6.62 3.86 9.22
N GLY A 155 -6.51 2.69 9.90
CA GLY A 155 -6.31 2.63 11.36
C GLY A 155 -7.51 3.09 12.20
N LEU A 156 -8.67 3.26 11.59
CA LEU A 156 -9.91 3.62 12.30
C LEU A 156 -10.43 2.43 13.10
N THR A 157 -10.92 2.68 14.31
CA THR A 157 -11.76 1.69 15.00
C THR A 157 -13.14 1.63 14.35
N GLU A 158 -13.85 0.51 14.48
CA GLU A 158 -15.22 0.37 13.94
C GLU A 158 -16.16 1.48 14.46
N LYS A 159 -16.01 1.86 15.72
CA LYS A 159 -16.80 2.95 16.31
C LYS A 159 -16.50 4.32 15.67
N GLN A 160 -15.26 4.58 15.29
CA GLN A 160 -14.87 5.80 14.56
C GLN A 160 -15.39 5.75 13.13
N ARG A 161 -15.20 4.61 12.47
CA ARG A 161 -15.69 4.40 11.11
C ARG A 161 -17.20 4.59 11.01
N THR A 162 -17.96 3.95 11.89
CA THR A 162 -19.43 4.07 11.93
C THR A 162 -19.88 5.51 12.08
N LEU A 163 -19.27 6.28 13.03
CA LEU A 163 -19.62 7.68 13.22
C LEU A 163 -19.27 8.54 11.99
N LEU A 164 -18.10 8.34 11.37
CA LEU A 164 -17.68 9.07 10.17
C LEU A 164 -18.58 8.79 8.99
N VAL A 165 -18.93 7.52 8.75
CA VAL A 165 -19.85 7.11 7.67
C VAL A 165 -21.22 7.76 7.87
N ARG A 166 -21.78 7.71 9.10
CA ARG A 166 -23.07 8.35 9.42
C ARG A 166 -23.00 9.85 9.23
N ALA A 167 -21.96 10.51 9.77
CA ALA A 167 -21.76 11.95 9.62
C ALA A 167 -21.73 12.39 8.14
N THR A 168 -21.10 11.58 7.28
CA THR A 168 -21.08 11.84 5.84
C THR A 168 -22.45 11.62 5.19
N GLN A 169 -23.10 10.49 5.48
CA GLN A 169 -24.40 10.13 4.89
C GLN A 169 -25.52 11.13 5.26
N GLU A 170 -25.46 11.69 6.45
CA GLU A 170 -26.48 12.62 6.95
C GLU A 170 -26.14 14.10 6.73
N GLY A 171 -25.05 14.35 5.97
CA GLY A 171 -24.67 15.70 5.58
C GLY A 171 -24.08 16.56 6.70
N TYR A 172 -23.46 15.95 7.70
CA TYR A 172 -22.77 16.72 8.77
C TYR A 172 -21.66 17.60 8.22
N PHE A 173 -20.99 17.16 7.16
CA PHE A 173 -19.91 17.88 6.50
C PHE A 173 -20.38 18.77 5.35
N ASP A 174 -21.66 18.79 5.03
CA ASP A 174 -22.21 19.58 3.94
C ASP A 174 -22.29 21.08 4.30
N VAL A 175 -22.39 21.92 3.28
CA VAL A 175 -22.61 23.36 3.44
C VAL A 175 -23.83 23.77 2.62
N PRO A 176 -24.97 24.12 3.26
CA PRO A 176 -25.24 24.09 4.70
C PRO A 176 -25.35 22.67 5.25
N ARG A 177 -25.11 22.50 6.56
CA ARG A 177 -25.16 21.18 7.22
C ARG A 177 -26.55 20.57 7.16
N GLY A 178 -26.63 19.27 6.81
CA GLY A 178 -27.87 18.49 6.83
C GLY A 178 -28.24 18.00 8.22
N THR A 179 -27.26 17.77 9.11
CA THR A 179 -27.45 17.29 10.49
C THR A 179 -26.46 17.95 11.45
N ASP A 180 -26.67 17.76 12.76
CA ASP A 180 -25.75 18.21 13.80
C ASP A 180 -25.22 17.03 14.65
N LEU A 181 -24.19 17.33 15.46
CA LEU A 181 -23.53 16.28 16.25
C LEU A 181 -24.40 15.73 17.38
N ASN A 182 -25.44 16.48 17.84
CA ASN A 182 -26.36 15.99 18.86
C ASN A 182 -27.25 14.88 18.29
N VAL A 183 -27.71 15.06 17.06
CA VAL A 183 -28.50 14.05 16.34
C VAL A 183 -27.69 12.76 16.17
N LEU A 184 -26.49 12.86 15.63
CA LEU A 184 -25.58 11.72 15.44
C LEU A 184 -25.24 11.02 16.76
N ALA A 185 -25.01 11.77 17.83
CA ALA A 185 -24.74 11.22 19.14
C ALA A 185 -25.95 10.44 19.71
N ALA A 186 -27.17 11.00 19.54
CA ALA A 186 -28.41 10.34 19.96
C ALA A 186 -28.65 9.02 19.21
N GLU A 187 -28.46 9.00 17.90
CA GLU A 187 -28.60 7.79 17.08
C GLU A 187 -27.63 6.67 17.46
N LEU A 188 -26.40 7.04 17.82
CA LEU A 188 -25.37 6.08 18.23
C LEU A 188 -25.41 5.78 19.73
N ASN A 189 -26.38 6.32 20.45
CA ASN A 189 -26.55 6.17 21.89
C ASN A 189 -25.29 6.51 22.70
N ILE A 190 -24.66 7.65 22.37
CA ILE A 190 -23.47 8.18 23.04
C ILE A 190 -23.66 9.65 23.42
N SER A 191 -22.85 10.16 24.34
CA SER A 191 -22.87 11.59 24.67
C SER A 191 -22.32 12.45 23.53
N HIS A 192 -22.77 13.71 23.44
CA HIS A 192 -22.21 14.69 22.51
C HIS A 192 -20.68 14.79 22.59
N GLN A 193 -20.13 14.80 23.84
CA GLN A 193 -18.69 14.86 24.06
C GLN A 193 -17.99 13.64 23.49
N ALA A 194 -18.54 12.43 23.71
CA ALA A 194 -17.97 11.20 23.16
C ALA A 194 -18.03 11.17 21.62
N ALA A 195 -19.12 11.69 21.01
CA ALA A 195 -19.21 11.82 19.57
C ALA A 195 -18.16 12.81 19.03
N SER A 196 -18.00 13.97 19.67
CA SER A 196 -17.03 15.00 19.28
C SER A 196 -15.58 14.46 19.33
N GLU A 197 -15.21 13.82 20.44
CA GLU A 197 -13.88 13.20 20.55
C GLU A 197 -13.63 12.10 19.51
N ARG A 198 -14.63 11.22 19.33
CA ARG A 198 -14.54 10.11 18.38
C ARG A 198 -14.40 10.61 16.94
N LEU A 199 -15.18 11.63 16.56
CA LEU A 199 -15.12 12.24 15.24
C LEU A 199 -13.76 12.89 15.00
N ARG A 200 -13.27 13.69 15.96
CA ARG A 200 -11.97 14.36 15.85
C ARG A 200 -10.82 13.37 15.74
N ARG A 201 -10.78 12.32 16.58
CA ARG A 201 -9.75 11.28 16.51
C ARG A 201 -9.82 10.48 15.20
N GLY A 202 -11.04 10.22 14.70
CA GLY A 202 -11.22 9.52 13.43
C GLY A 202 -10.76 10.36 12.24
N ILE A 203 -11.05 11.66 12.21
CA ILE A 203 -10.57 12.59 11.18
C ILE A 203 -9.04 12.73 11.26
N ASP A 204 -8.48 12.88 12.45
CA ASP A 204 -7.03 12.99 12.65
C ASP A 204 -6.30 11.76 12.09
N LEU A 205 -6.80 10.55 12.36
CA LEU A 205 -6.26 9.32 11.79
C LEU A 205 -6.37 9.29 10.26
N LEU A 206 -7.52 9.68 9.70
CA LEU A 206 -7.68 9.75 8.25
C LEU A 206 -6.68 10.73 7.62
N VAL A 207 -6.53 11.93 8.19
CA VAL A 207 -5.58 12.94 7.69
C VAL A 207 -4.14 12.41 7.79
N GLN A 208 -3.78 11.78 8.91
CA GLN A 208 -2.46 11.18 9.07
C GLN A 208 -2.18 10.08 8.04
N HIS A 209 -3.18 9.24 7.74
CA HIS A 209 -3.04 8.08 6.86
C HIS A 209 -3.35 8.35 5.38
N THR A 210 -3.74 9.56 5.04
CA THR A 210 -4.00 9.98 3.65
C THR A 210 -3.16 11.20 3.30
N VAL A 211 -3.57 12.38 3.73
CA VAL A 211 -2.99 13.66 3.31
C VAL A 211 -1.52 13.81 3.74
N LEU A 212 -1.20 13.50 5.00
CA LEU A 212 0.17 13.66 5.51
C LEU A 212 1.12 12.56 5.01
N ASP A 213 0.59 11.40 4.62
CA ASP A 213 1.42 10.35 4.01
C ASP A 213 1.79 10.72 2.58
N ASP A 214 0.86 11.31 1.83
CA ASP A 214 1.13 11.84 0.49
C ASP A 214 2.13 13.01 0.53
N GLU A 215 2.02 13.93 1.49
CA GLU A 215 2.98 15.04 1.64
C GLU A 215 4.39 14.56 2.02
N ARG A 216 4.51 13.55 2.88
CA ARG A 216 5.82 12.96 3.22
C ARG A 216 6.43 12.23 2.04
N ALA A 217 5.63 11.56 1.22
CA ALA A 217 6.08 10.95 -0.02
C ALA A 217 6.55 12.01 -1.04
N LEU A 218 5.90 13.18 -1.10
CA LEU A 218 6.28 14.28 -1.98
C LEU A 218 7.52 15.05 -1.48
N GLN A 219 7.67 15.27 -0.17
CA GLN A 219 8.84 15.97 0.40
C GLN A 219 10.14 15.16 0.27
N THR A 220 10.04 13.84 0.16
CA THR A 220 11.20 12.97 -0.13
C THR A 220 11.65 13.09 -1.60
N LEU A 221 10.80 13.64 -2.48
CA LEU A 221 11.10 13.87 -3.90
C LEU A 221 11.75 15.24 -4.18
N GLU A 222 11.79 16.15 -3.20
CA GLU A 222 12.34 17.51 -3.33
C GLU A 222 13.72 17.69 -2.65
N GLN A 223 14.30 16.65 -2.05
CA GLN A 223 15.64 16.66 -1.45
C GLN A 223 16.61 15.74 -2.19
#